data_20d549a4ed10f3b7580f97920d42ed31
#
_entry.id   20d549a4ed10f3b7580f97920d42ed31
#
_cell.length_a   1.000
_cell.length_b   1.000
_cell.length_c   1.000
_cell.angle_alpha   90.00
_cell.angle_beta   90.00
_cell.angle_gamma   90.00
#
_symmetry.space_group_name_H-M   'P 1'
#
loop_
_entity.id
_entity.type
_entity.pdbx_description
1 polymer ?
#
loop_
_entity_poly.entity_id
_entity_poly.type
_entity_poly.pdbx_seq_one_letter_code
_entity_poly.pdbx_strand_id
1 'polypeptide(L)'
;LLQMAPQAETIVALAKSFGIAVGSPPDGCIRCRLCIRVCKEIVGPGALKMEQRNGQNFVVPIENLCIGCGTCANICPTRVIKVEDLENVRTISIRDRVIGRHPLERCEGCGRLFATPKFLEHIHRRTVAHLDVKTHHKYCPTCAKLFSDRIRSVSERSKR
;
A
#
# COMPACT_ATOMS: atom_id res chain seq x y z
N LEU A 1 4.01 4.90 -22.74
CA LEU A 1 4.38 4.86 -21.33
C LEU A 1 5.41 5.93 -20.99
N LEU A 2 6.50 6.04 -21.73
CA LEU A 2 7.55 7.04 -21.48
C LEU A 2 7.05 8.48 -21.53
N GLN A 3 6.20 8.80 -22.51
CA GLN A 3 5.56 10.12 -22.60
C GLN A 3 4.67 10.45 -21.40
N MET A 4 4.17 9.42 -20.69
CA MET A 4 3.28 9.58 -19.55
C MET A 4 4.03 9.65 -18.21
N ALA A 5 5.20 9.04 -18.13
CA ALA A 5 6.01 8.97 -16.91
C ALA A 5 7.52 8.87 -17.19
N PRO A 6 8.15 9.94 -17.75
CA PRO A 6 9.58 9.90 -18.11
C PRO A 6 10.51 9.95 -16.89
N GLN A 7 9.99 10.27 -15.71
CA GLN A 7 10.79 10.30 -14.48
C GLN A 7 10.72 8.96 -13.71
N ALA A 8 9.94 7.98 -14.19
CA ALA A 8 9.87 6.67 -13.55
C ALA A 8 11.14 5.86 -13.88
N GLU A 9 12.05 5.75 -12.92
CA GLU A 9 13.38 5.12 -13.08
C GLU A 9 13.32 3.77 -13.77
N THR A 10 12.38 2.89 -13.38
CA THR A 10 12.21 1.56 -13.96
C THR A 10 11.82 1.63 -15.44
N ILE A 11 10.93 2.55 -15.81
CA ILE A 11 10.48 2.74 -17.20
C ILE A 11 11.58 3.39 -18.04
N VAL A 12 12.31 4.34 -17.47
CA VAL A 12 13.45 4.99 -18.12
C VAL A 12 14.59 4.00 -18.36
N ALA A 13 14.92 3.16 -17.39
CA ALA A 13 15.95 2.13 -17.55
C ALA A 13 15.57 1.13 -18.66
N LEU A 14 14.32 0.68 -18.67
CA LEU A 14 13.80 -0.21 -19.70
C LEU A 14 13.85 0.46 -21.10
N ALA A 15 13.45 1.73 -21.19
CA ALA A 15 13.50 2.49 -22.43
C ALA A 15 14.92 2.64 -22.99
N LYS A 16 15.87 2.93 -22.11
CA LYS A 16 17.29 3.04 -22.49
C LYS A 16 17.82 1.72 -23.05
N SER A 17 17.44 0.58 -22.47
CA SER A 17 17.87 -0.73 -22.97
C SER A 17 17.33 -1.05 -24.37
N PHE A 18 16.25 -0.40 -24.80
CA PHE A 18 15.64 -0.51 -26.13
C PHE A 18 15.91 0.70 -27.05
N GLY A 19 16.78 1.64 -26.63
CA GLY A 19 17.12 2.82 -27.43
C GLY A 19 15.96 3.82 -27.66
N ILE A 20 14.97 3.84 -26.76
CA ILE A 20 13.77 4.68 -26.91
C ILE A 20 13.97 6.03 -26.19
N ALA A 21 13.71 7.14 -26.91
CA ALA A 21 13.78 8.48 -26.35
C ALA A 21 12.68 8.73 -25.31
N VAL A 22 13.03 9.43 -24.22
CA VAL A 22 12.14 9.76 -23.11
C VAL A 22 11.61 11.18 -23.27
N GLY A 23 10.29 11.34 -23.38
CA GLY A 23 9.63 12.65 -23.43
C GLY A 23 9.02 13.05 -22.06
N SER A 24 8.67 14.32 -21.90
CA SER A 24 8.04 14.84 -20.67
C SER A 24 6.57 14.41 -20.53
N PRO A 25 6.13 13.95 -19.36
CA PRO A 25 4.75 13.51 -19.14
C PRO A 25 3.85 14.62 -18.64
N PRO A 26 2.55 14.51 -18.88
CA PRO A 26 1.59 15.41 -18.26
C PRO A 26 1.34 15.15 -16.76
N ASP A 27 1.35 13.89 -16.26
CA ASP A 27 0.94 13.60 -14.89
C ASP A 27 1.63 12.40 -14.21
N GLY A 28 2.60 11.78 -14.86
CA GLY A 28 3.37 10.66 -14.33
C GLY A 28 2.62 9.31 -14.25
N CYS A 29 1.31 9.27 -14.48
CA CYS A 29 0.50 8.06 -14.44
C CYS A 29 0.38 7.42 -15.82
N ILE A 30 0.85 6.18 -15.99
CA ILE A 30 0.73 5.41 -17.23
C ILE A 30 -0.62 4.70 -17.40
N ARG A 31 -1.56 4.93 -16.50
CA ARG A 31 -2.93 4.40 -16.53
C ARG A 31 -3.04 2.87 -16.61
N CYS A 32 -2.07 2.16 -16.05
CA CYS A 32 -1.98 0.69 -16.07
C CYS A 32 -3.06 -0.02 -15.22
N ARG A 33 -3.79 0.71 -14.38
CA ARG A 33 -4.87 0.22 -13.49
C ARG A 33 -4.43 -0.75 -12.38
N LEU A 34 -3.14 -1.03 -12.21
CA LEU A 34 -2.66 -1.95 -11.18
C LEU A 34 -3.10 -1.51 -9.77
N CYS A 35 -3.03 -0.21 -9.46
CA CYS A 35 -3.48 0.34 -8.18
C CYS A 35 -4.98 0.11 -7.92
N ILE A 36 -5.82 0.19 -8.95
CA ILE A 36 -7.27 -0.06 -8.84
C ILE A 36 -7.51 -1.55 -8.60
N ARG A 37 -6.89 -2.42 -9.40
CA ARG A 37 -7.06 -3.87 -9.30
C ARG A 37 -6.58 -4.38 -7.95
N VAL A 38 -5.38 -4.02 -7.51
CA VAL A 38 -4.88 -4.46 -6.21
C VAL A 38 -5.76 -3.98 -5.07
N CYS A 39 -6.27 -2.74 -5.12
CA CYS A 39 -7.14 -2.18 -4.10
C CYS A 39 -8.50 -2.89 -4.04
N LYS A 40 -9.08 -3.26 -5.20
CA LYS A 40 -10.41 -3.88 -5.28
C LYS A 40 -10.34 -5.40 -5.15
N GLU A 41 -9.46 -6.06 -5.90
CA GLU A 41 -9.46 -7.51 -6.08
C GLU A 41 -8.63 -8.23 -5.00
N ILE A 42 -7.53 -7.62 -4.55
CA ILE A 42 -6.60 -8.26 -3.60
C ILE A 42 -6.86 -7.77 -2.18
N VAL A 43 -6.83 -6.44 -1.96
CA VAL A 43 -7.02 -5.87 -0.63
C VAL A 43 -8.51 -5.82 -0.25
N GLY A 44 -9.38 -5.36 -1.16
CA GLY A 44 -10.84 -5.39 -1.02
C GLY A 44 -11.56 -4.03 -0.94
N PRO A 45 -11.01 -2.94 -0.37
CA PRO A 45 -11.78 -1.71 -0.14
C PRO A 45 -12.23 -0.99 -1.42
N GLY A 46 -11.51 -1.14 -2.54
CA GLY A 46 -11.91 -0.53 -3.81
C GLY A 46 -11.86 1.00 -3.81
N ALA A 47 -10.92 1.60 -3.10
CA ALA A 47 -10.83 3.05 -2.88
C ALA A 47 -10.39 3.86 -4.12
N LEU A 48 -10.15 3.22 -5.25
CA LEU A 48 -9.70 3.86 -6.49
C LEU A 48 -10.57 3.44 -7.67
N LYS A 49 -10.89 4.38 -8.55
CA LYS A 49 -11.61 4.13 -9.81
C LYS A 49 -10.96 4.87 -10.98
N MET A 50 -11.32 4.46 -12.21
CA MET A 50 -11.07 5.27 -13.41
C MET A 50 -12.20 6.26 -13.61
N GLU A 51 -11.87 7.48 -13.97
CA GLU A 51 -12.81 8.53 -14.35
C GLU A 51 -12.33 9.17 -15.65
N GLN A 52 -13.24 9.34 -16.61
CA GLN A 52 -12.94 10.02 -17.86
C GLN A 52 -13.26 11.52 -17.73
N ARG A 53 -12.28 12.36 -18.08
CA ARG A 53 -12.42 13.83 -18.14
C ARG A 53 -11.78 14.32 -19.43
N ASN A 54 -12.53 15.09 -20.21
CA ASN A 54 -12.06 15.66 -21.48
C ASN A 54 -11.41 14.61 -22.40
N GLY A 55 -12.02 13.42 -22.54
CA GLY A 55 -11.52 12.32 -23.37
C GLY A 55 -10.32 11.55 -22.78
N GLN A 56 -9.77 11.97 -21.64
CA GLN A 56 -8.67 11.29 -20.97
C GLN A 56 -9.12 10.55 -19.71
N ASN A 57 -8.50 9.40 -19.45
CA ASN A 57 -8.79 8.59 -18.27
C ASN A 57 -7.85 8.95 -17.11
N PHE A 58 -8.40 9.12 -15.92
CA PHE A 58 -7.65 9.41 -14.69
C PHE A 58 -7.99 8.42 -13.59
N VAL A 59 -6.98 8.03 -12.81
CA VAL A 59 -7.19 7.32 -11.55
C VAL A 59 -7.58 8.35 -10.50
N VAL A 60 -8.75 8.16 -9.88
CA VAL A 60 -9.27 9.05 -8.84
C VAL A 60 -9.67 8.28 -7.59
N PRO A 61 -9.59 8.90 -6.40
CA PRO A 61 -10.07 8.28 -5.18
C PRO A 61 -11.59 8.20 -5.14
N ILE A 62 -12.11 7.18 -4.44
CA ILE A 62 -13.48 7.11 -3.96
C ILE A 62 -13.43 7.46 -2.48
N GLU A 63 -14.20 8.46 -2.09
CA GLU A 63 -14.19 9.00 -0.73
C GLU A 63 -14.48 7.91 0.33
N ASN A 64 -13.83 8.01 1.47
CA ASN A 64 -14.01 7.18 2.66
C ASN A 64 -13.71 5.68 2.50
N LEU A 65 -13.37 5.18 1.31
CA LEU A 65 -13.06 3.76 1.10
C LEU A 65 -11.59 3.39 1.38
N CYS A 66 -10.69 4.36 1.38
CA CYS A 66 -9.29 4.09 1.70
C CYS A 66 -9.14 3.62 3.15
N ILE A 67 -8.33 2.58 3.36
CA ILE A 67 -8.01 2.02 4.69
C ILE A 67 -6.56 2.29 5.12
N GLY A 68 -5.78 3.00 4.30
CA GLY A 68 -4.40 3.37 4.65
C GLY A 68 -3.36 2.26 4.52
N CYS A 69 -3.62 1.18 3.77
CA CYS A 69 -2.69 0.04 3.66
C CYS A 69 -1.42 0.33 2.83
N GLY A 70 -1.43 1.33 1.93
CA GLY A 70 -0.27 1.69 1.09
C GLY A 70 0.02 0.75 -0.09
N THR A 71 -0.72 -0.35 -0.27
CA THR A 71 -0.43 -1.36 -1.31
C THR A 71 -0.49 -0.78 -2.72
N CYS A 72 -1.37 0.20 -2.98
CA CYS A 72 -1.46 0.87 -4.28
C CYS A 72 -0.20 1.66 -4.64
N ALA A 73 0.51 2.21 -3.65
CA ALA A 73 1.80 2.89 -3.87
C ALA A 73 2.92 1.87 -4.15
N ASN A 74 2.96 0.76 -3.41
CA ASN A 74 3.97 -0.28 -3.59
C ASN A 74 3.91 -0.94 -4.98
N ILE A 75 2.70 -1.10 -5.55
CA ILE A 75 2.53 -1.71 -6.88
C ILE A 75 2.68 -0.69 -8.02
N CYS A 76 2.74 0.61 -7.75
CA CYS A 76 2.78 1.63 -8.77
C CYS A 76 4.15 1.67 -9.47
N PRO A 77 4.25 1.32 -10.77
CA PRO A 77 5.54 1.24 -11.47
C PRO A 77 6.18 2.60 -11.70
N THR A 78 5.38 3.67 -11.68
CA THR A 78 5.85 5.05 -11.88
C THR A 78 6.00 5.81 -10.56
N ARG A 79 5.64 5.19 -9.42
CA ARG A 79 5.66 5.80 -8.08
C ARG A 79 4.90 7.12 -7.97
N VAL A 80 3.90 7.34 -8.83
CA VAL A 80 3.05 8.54 -8.79
C VAL A 80 2.09 8.53 -7.60
N ILE A 81 1.86 7.36 -6.98
CA ILE A 81 1.16 7.25 -5.70
C ILE A 81 2.21 7.28 -4.60
N LYS A 82 2.05 8.21 -3.66
CA LYS A 82 2.95 8.39 -2.53
C LYS A 82 2.28 7.98 -1.23
N VAL A 83 3.09 7.50 -0.30
CA VAL A 83 2.71 7.26 1.10
C VAL A 83 3.67 8.07 1.95
N GLU A 84 3.12 8.95 2.76
CA GLU A 84 3.88 9.81 3.66
C GLU A 84 3.33 9.64 5.08
N ASP A 85 4.20 9.23 5.98
CA ASP A 85 3.90 9.13 7.41
C ASP A 85 4.53 10.34 8.10
N LEU A 86 3.69 11.28 8.53
CA LEU A 86 4.12 12.47 9.25
C LEU A 86 3.49 12.44 10.65
N GLU A 87 4.32 12.59 11.68
CA GLU A 87 3.92 12.46 13.10
C GLU A 87 3.27 11.09 13.36
N ASN A 88 1.94 11.03 13.45
CA ASN A 88 1.17 9.79 13.64
C ASN A 88 0.09 9.62 12.57
N VAL A 89 0.21 10.32 11.44
CA VAL A 89 -0.78 10.29 10.36
C VAL A 89 -0.13 9.79 9.07
N ARG A 90 -0.73 8.76 8.48
CA ARG A 90 -0.41 8.28 7.12
C ARG A 90 -1.26 9.00 6.10
N THR A 91 -0.62 9.69 5.17
CA THR A 91 -1.26 10.29 4.00
C THR A 91 -0.91 9.48 2.77
N ILE A 92 -1.92 9.06 2.01
CA ILE A 92 -1.75 8.43 0.70
C ILE A 92 -2.29 9.39 -0.34
N SER A 93 -1.48 9.72 -1.34
CA SER A 93 -1.83 10.65 -2.41
C SER A 93 -1.49 10.11 -3.78
N ILE A 94 -2.20 10.59 -4.80
CA ILE A 94 -1.88 10.39 -6.20
C ILE A 94 -1.82 11.77 -6.86
N ARG A 95 -0.64 12.16 -7.37
CA ARG A 95 -0.43 13.52 -7.82
C ARG A 95 -0.76 14.51 -6.69
N ASP A 96 -1.61 15.50 -6.95
CA ASP A 96 -2.05 16.51 -5.97
C ASP A 96 -3.33 16.11 -5.19
N ARG A 97 -3.84 14.87 -5.40
CA ARG A 97 -5.06 14.40 -4.75
C ARG A 97 -4.77 13.43 -3.62
N VAL A 98 -5.32 13.73 -2.46
CA VAL A 98 -5.30 12.82 -1.32
C VAL A 98 -6.28 11.68 -1.56
N ILE A 99 -5.79 10.43 -1.47
CA ILE A 99 -6.61 9.21 -1.51
C ILE A 99 -7.18 8.92 -0.12
N GLY A 100 -6.39 9.16 0.93
CA GLY A 100 -6.81 8.99 2.31
C GLY A 100 -5.79 9.50 3.31
N ARG A 101 -6.28 9.93 4.48
CA ARG A 101 -5.49 10.28 5.67
C ARG A 101 -5.97 9.45 6.84
N HIS A 102 -5.06 8.80 7.52
CA HIS A 102 -5.39 7.87 8.60
C HIS A 102 -4.39 7.99 9.74
N PRO A 103 -4.84 7.94 11.00
CA PRO A 103 -3.93 7.80 12.13
C PRO A 103 -3.18 6.47 12.02
N LEU A 104 -1.99 6.43 12.62
CA LEU A 104 -1.18 5.22 12.73
C LEU A 104 -1.23 4.69 14.16
N GLU A 105 -1.33 3.37 14.30
CA GLU A 105 -1.21 2.66 15.56
C GLU A 105 0.25 2.42 15.94
N ARG A 106 0.50 2.42 17.25
CA ARG A 106 1.80 2.08 17.83
C ARG A 106 1.89 0.59 18.12
N CYS A 107 3.02 0.01 17.76
CA CYS A 107 3.35 -1.37 18.09
C CYS A 107 3.49 -1.52 19.61
N GLU A 108 2.76 -2.43 20.22
CA GLU A 108 2.86 -2.73 21.66
C GLU A 108 4.24 -3.28 22.07
N GLY A 109 5.00 -3.86 21.14
CA GLY A 109 6.32 -4.43 21.42
C GLY A 109 7.48 -3.44 21.34
N CYS A 110 7.46 -2.49 20.40
CA CYS A 110 8.60 -1.58 20.16
C CYS A 110 8.22 -0.10 20.04
N GLY A 111 6.94 0.26 20.19
CA GLY A 111 6.44 1.64 20.10
C GLY A 111 6.43 2.25 18.70
N ARG A 112 6.94 1.56 17.67
CA ARG A 112 6.97 2.07 16.29
C ARG A 112 5.55 2.21 15.73
N LEU A 113 5.30 3.30 15.03
CA LEU A 113 4.10 3.46 14.21
C LEU A 113 4.17 2.50 13.01
N PHE A 114 3.09 1.76 12.70
CA PHE A 114 3.20 0.70 11.67
C PHE A 114 1.98 0.52 10.76
N ALA A 115 0.76 0.66 11.27
CA ALA A 115 -0.45 0.40 10.51
C ALA A 115 -1.58 1.34 10.91
N THR A 116 -2.60 1.45 10.09
CA THR A 116 -3.79 2.25 10.42
C THR A 116 -4.84 1.37 11.09
N PRO A 117 -5.68 1.91 12.01
CA PRO A 117 -6.77 1.16 12.66
C PRO A 117 -7.70 0.50 11.64
N LYS A 118 -8.10 1.24 10.59
CA LYS A 118 -8.97 0.71 9.52
C LYS A 118 -8.35 -0.49 8.79
N PHE A 119 -7.04 -0.47 8.57
CA PHE A 119 -6.35 -1.61 7.95
C PHE A 119 -6.28 -2.81 8.88
N LEU A 120 -5.96 -2.60 10.15
CA LEU A 120 -5.92 -3.68 11.17
C LEU A 120 -7.30 -4.32 11.35
N GLU A 121 -8.36 -3.53 11.44
CA GLU A 121 -9.73 -4.02 11.50
C GLU A 121 -10.11 -4.82 10.24
N HIS A 122 -9.72 -4.32 9.06
CA HIS A 122 -9.96 -5.02 7.80
C HIS A 122 -9.29 -6.39 7.77
N ILE A 123 -8.03 -6.49 8.20
CA ILE A 123 -7.31 -7.77 8.32
C ILE A 123 -8.01 -8.66 9.35
N HIS A 124 -8.34 -8.12 10.52
CA HIS A 124 -9.01 -8.89 11.57
C HIS A 124 -10.31 -9.55 11.09
N ARG A 125 -11.13 -8.83 10.34
CA ARG A 125 -12.36 -9.37 9.75
C ARG A 125 -12.12 -10.49 8.75
N ARG A 126 -11.03 -10.41 7.98
CA ARG A 126 -10.67 -11.42 6.97
C ARG A 126 -9.97 -12.65 7.53
N THR A 127 -9.37 -12.54 8.71
CA THR A 127 -8.60 -13.62 9.37
C THR A 127 -9.34 -14.28 10.52
N VAL A 128 -10.66 -14.12 10.61
CA VAL A 128 -11.49 -14.69 11.70
C VAL A 128 -11.34 -16.20 11.84
N ALA A 129 -10.99 -16.91 10.77
CA ALA A 129 -10.79 -18.36 10.78
C ALA A 129 -9.53 -18.84 11.54
N HIS A 130 -8.60 -17.92 11.90
CA HIS A 130 -7.33 -18.26 12.56
C HIS A 130 -7.26 -17.57 13.93
N LEU A 131 -7.68 -18.28 14.99
CA LEU A 131 -7.71 -17.78 16.37
C LEU A 131 -6.34 -17.28 16.86
N ASP A 132 -5.26 -17.94 16.44
CA ASP A 132 -3.88 -17.61 16.86
C ASP A 132 -3.35 -16.30 16.26
N VAL A 133 -3.93 -15.79 15.19
CA VAL A 133 -3.46 -14.58 14.49
C VAL A 133 -3.98 -13.29 15.12
N LYS A 134 -5.07 -13.34 15.88
CA LYS A 134 -5.73 -12.14 16.45
C LYS A 134 -4.86 -11.35 17.42
N THR A 135 -4.02 -12.02 18.18
CA THR A 135 -3.11 -11.39 19.16
C THR A 135 -1.95 -10.65 18.50
N HIS A 136 -1.60 -11.00 17.25
CA HIS A 136 -0.45 -10.41 16.55
C HIS A 136 -0.75 -9.08 15.86
N HIS A 137 -2.01 -8.67 15.72
CA HIS A 137 -2.39 -7.41 15.06
C HIS A 137 -1.99 -6.16 15.84
N LYS A 138 -1.58 -6.30 17.10
CA LYS A 138 -1.04 -5.23 17.95
C LYS A 138 0.45 -5.00 17.78
N TYR A 139 1.12 -5.86 17.02
CA TYR A 139 2.55 -5.83 16.81
C TYR A 139 2.90 -5.51 15.36
N CYS A 140 3.95 -4.72 15.15
CA CYS A 140 4.51 -4.53 13.81
C CYS A 140 5.04 -5.87 13.26
N PRO A 141 5.21 -6.03 11.93
CA PRO A 141 5.63 -7.30 11.33
C PRO A 141 6.91 -7.90 11.95
N THR A 142 7.86 -7.04 12.33
CA THR A 142 9.12 -7.47 12.98
C THR A 142 8.86 -8.06 14.37
N CYS A 143 8.09 -7.36 15.21
CA CYS A 143 7.77 -7.85 16.55
C CYS A 143 6.86 -9.09 16.50
N ALA A 144 5.88 -9.12 15.60
CA ALA A 144 5.01 -10.28 15.40
C ALA A 144 5.84 -11.53 15.04
N LYS A 145 6.82 -11.40 14.15
CA LYS A 145 7.73 -12.49 13.81
C LYS A 145 8.54 -12.96 15.02
N LEU A 146 9.16 -12.04 15.75
CA LEU A 146 9.96 -12.37 16.94
C LEU A 146 9.13 -13.10 18.01
N PHE A 147 7.88 -12.70 18.23
CA PHE A 147 7.00 -13.37 19.19
C PHE A 147 6.57 -14.75 18.70
N SER A 148 6.27 -14.92 17.42
CA SER A 148 5.90 -16.22 16.86
C SER A 148 7.06 -17.24 16.94
N ASP A 149 8.27 -16.81 16.70
CA ASP A 149 9.46 -17.67 16.80
C ASP A 149 9.74 -18.08 18.25
N ARG A 150 9.52 -17.19 19.22
CA ARG A 150 9.61 -17.52 20.66
C ARG A 150 8.58 -18.54 21.09
N ILE A 151 7.34 -18.43 20.66
CA ILE A 151 6.27 -19.37 20.98
C ILE A 151 6.60 -20.75 20.40
N ARG A 152 7.11 -20.85 19.18
CA ARG A 152 7.54 -22.11 18.58
C ARG A 152 8.66 -22.77 19.37
N SER A 153 9.69 -22.02 19.76
CA SER A 153 10.83 -22.55 20.52
C SER A 153 10.43 -23.08 21.91
N VAL A 154 9.44 -22.49 22.57
CA VAL A 154 8.90 -22.95 23.85
C VAL A 154 8.08 -24.22 23.66
N SER A 155 7.24 -24.28 22.63
CA SER A 155 6.43 -25.46 22.30
C SER A 155 7.26 -26.69 21.96
N GLU A 156 8.39 -26.53 21.29
CA GLU A 156 9.32 -27.61 20.98
C GLU A 156 10.09 -28.12 22.19
N ARG A 157 10.43 -27.26 23.16
CA ARG A 157 11.07 -27.65 24.43
C ARG A 157 10.13 -28.43 25.37
N SER A 158 8.83 -28.14 25.31
CA SER A 158 7.82 -28.82 26.14
C SER A 158 7.47 -30.23 25.63
N LYS A 159 7.92 -30.61 24.44
CA LYS A 159 7.69 -31.93 23.81
C LYS A 159 8.89 -32.88 23.92
N ARG A 160 9.97 -32.46 24.57
CA ARG A 160 11.13 -33.29 24.94
C ARG A 160 11.13 -33.58 26.43
#